data_a18d043795f245d296b48dc9d377ce89
#
_entry.id   a18d043795f245d296b48dc9d377ce89
#
_cell.length_a   1.000
_cell.length_b   1.000
_cell.length_c   1.000
_cell.angle_alpha   90.00
_cell.angle_beta   90.00
_cell.angle_gamma   90.00
#
_symmetry.space_group_name_H-M   'P 1'
#
loop_
_entity.id
_entity.type
_entity.pdbx_description
1 polymer ?
#
loop_
_entity_poly.entity_id
_entity_poly.type
_entity_poly.pdbx_seq_one_letter_code
_entity_poly.pdbx_strand_id
1 'polypeptide(L)' 'DGFVLLDYKTDRVEGDPALWAERHRRQVELYARALETLTGRPVTEKYVVLLNGRACVKL' A
#
# COMPACT_ATOMS: atom_id res chain seq x y z
N ASP A 1 -2.16 13.49 13.07
CA ASP A 1 -1.13 12.64 13.67
C ASP A 1 -1.32 11.16 13.38
N GLY A 2 -1.10 10.78 12.16
CA GLY A 2 -1.17 9.40 11.73
C GLY A 2 0.01 9.04 10.85
N PHE A 3 0.01 7.81 10.37
CA PHE A 3 1.03 7.32 9.47
C PHE A 3 0.53 7.32 8.03
N VAL A 4 1.44 7.56 7.10
CA VAL A 4 1.23 7.30 5.69
C VAL A 4 2.01 6.03 5.37
N LEU A 5 1.32 4.99 4.95
CA LEU A 5 1.94 3.72 4.62
C LEU A 5 2.21 3.63 3.13
N LEU A 6 3.48 3.45 2.78
CA LEU A 6 3.91 3.27 1.40
C LEU A 6 4.47 1.87 1.25
N ASP A 7 3.92 1.11 0.32
CA ASP A 7 4.42 -0.21 0.00
C ASP A 7 5.04 -0.17 -1.41
N TYR A 8 6.35 -0.42 -1.50
CA TYR A 8 7.09 -0.39 -2.75
C TYR A 8 7.14 -1.77 -3.36
N LYS A 9 6.75 -1.86 -4.62
CA LYS A 9 6.79 -3.12 -5.37
C LYS A 9 7.66 -2.97 -6.60
N THR A 10 8.54 -3.93 -6.81
CA THR A 10 9.41 -3.98 -7.99
C THR A 10 8.88 -4.92 -9.05
N ASP A 11 7.79 -5.61 -8.77
CA ASP A 11 7.18 -6.56 -9.68
C ASP A 11 6.67 -5.87 -10.94
N ARG A 12 6.74 -6.58 -12.06
CA ARG A 12 6.17 -6.10 -13.30
C ARG A 12 4.65 -6.14 -13.21
N VAL A 13 4.02 -5.02 -13.51
CA VAL A 13 2.57 -4.96 -13.56
C VAL A 13 2.11 -5.24 -14.98
N GLU A 14 1.35 -6.32 -15.12
CA GLU A 14 0.68 -6.63 -16.39
C GLU A 14 -0.77 -6.18 -16.27
N GLY A 15 -1.20 -5.31 -17.18
CA GLY A 15 -2.56 -4.80 -17.19
C GLY A 15 -2.73 -3.55 -16.34
N ASP A 16 -3.91 -3.41 -15.74
CA ASP A 16 -4.30 -2.22 -15.01
C ASP A 16 -3.63 -2.16 -13.64
N PRO A 17 -2.84 -1.11 -13.35
CA PRO A 17 -2.22 -0.94 -12.03
C PRO A 17 -3.22 -0.94 -10.87
N ALA A 18 -4.42 -0.43 -11.09
CA ALA A 18 -5.43 -0.41 -10.04
C ALA A 18 -5.89 -1.82 -9.65
N LEU A 19 -6.04 -2.72 -10.63
CA LEU A 19 -6.39 -4.11 -10.35
C LEU A 19 -5.26 -4.83 -9.63
N TRP A 20 -4.03 -4.55 -10.01
CA TRP A 20 -2.87 -5.12 -9.35
C TRP A 20 -2.78 -4.65 -7.90
N ALA A 21 -3.01 -3.36 -7.64
CA ALA A 21 -3.01 -2.80 -6.30
C ALA A 21 -4.11 -3.43 -5.43
N GLU A 22 -5.27 -3.72 -6.02
CA GLU A 22 -6.38 -4.36 -5.32
C GLU A 22 -6.00 -5.75 -4.78
N ARG A 23 -5.18 -6.49 -5.54
CA ARG A 23 -4.69 -7.80 -5.10
C ARG A 23 -3.80 -7.69 -3.86
N HIS A 24 -3.08 -6.59 -3.72
CA HIS A 24 -2.17 -6.37 -2.60
C HIS A 24 -2.81 -5.61 -1.45
N ARG A 25 -4.04 -5.14 -1.63
CA ARG A 25 -4.76 -4.36 -0.61
C ARG A 25 -4.81 -5.08 0.73
N ARG A 26 -5.12 -6.36 0.72
CA ARG A 26 -5.24 -7.15 1.95
C ARG A 26 -3.95 -7.16 2.74
N GLN A 27 -2.82 -7.32 2.05
CA GLN A 27 -1.51 -7.32 2.67
C GLN A 27 -1.20 -5.97 3.30
N VAL A 28 -1.47 -4.89 2.57
CA VAL A 28 -1.25 -3.53 3.06
C VAL A 28 -2.15 -3.25 4.27
N GLU A 29 -3.39 -3.69 4.24
CA GLU A 29 -4.30 -3.52 5.38
C GLU A 29 -3.83 -4.27 6.61
N LEU A 30 -3.28 -5.46 6.45
CA LEU A 30 -2.70 -6.20 7.57
C LEU A 30 -1.51 -5.46 8.17
N TYR A 31 -0.64 -4.91 7.34
CA TYR A 31 0.47 -4.08 7.82
C TYR A 31 -0.03 -2.84 8.55
N ALA A 32 -1.05 -2.19 8.02
CA ALA A 32 -1.63 -1.01 8.64
C ALA A 32 -2.18 -1.34 10.03
N ARG A 33 -2.90 -2.45 10.16
CA ARG A 33 -3.42 -2.89 11.47
C ARG A 33 -2.31 -3.19 12.45
N ALA A 34 -1.25 -3.85 11.99
CA ALA A 34 -0.10 -4.14 12.84
C ALA A 34 0.55 -2.86 13.35
N LEU A 35 0.74 -1.88 12.48
CA LEU A 35 1.29 -0.58 12.86
C LEU A 35 0.39 0.14 13.85
N GLU A 36 -0.90 0.15 13.60
CA GLU A 36 -1.87 0.79 14.51
C GLU A 36 -1.85 0.15 15.89
N THR A 37 -1.77 -1.18 15.94
CA THR A 37 -1.71 -1.91 17.20
C THR A 37 -0.41 -1.62 17.95
N LEU A 38 0.72 -1.62 17.27
CA LEU A 38 2.03 -1.42 17.89
C LEU A 38 2.28 0.01 18.32
N THR A 39 1.76 0.99 17.59
CA THR A 39 2.06 2.40 17.80
C THR A 39 0.94 3.15 18.51
N GLY A 40 -0.27 2.63 18.49
CA GLY A 40 -1.45 3.32 19.01
C GLY A 40 -1.89 4.50 18.14
N ARG A 41 -1.37 4.60 16.91
CA ARG A 41 -1.69 5.69 15.99
C ARG A 41 -2.33 5.15 14.72
N PRO A 42 -3.28 5.89 14.13
CA PRO A 42 -3.94 5.43 12.91
C PRO A 42 -3.05 5.53 11.67
N VAL A 43 -3.27 4.64 10.73
CA VAL A 43 -2.72 4.78 9.38
C VAL A 43 -3.78 5.54 8.56
N THR A 44 -3.47 6.78 8.20
CA THR A 44 -4.43 7.68 7.57
C THR A 44 -4.47 7.55 6.06
N GLU A 45 -3.36 7.14 5.45
CA GLU A 45 -3.26 6.96 4.01
C GLU A 45 -2.42 5.74 3.70
N LYS A 46 -2.77 5.04 2.63
CA LYS A 46 -2.08 3.84 2.17
C LYS A 46 -1.87 3.93 0.66
N TYR A 47 -0.65 3.66 0.23
CA TYR A 47 -0.29 3.69 -1.19
C TYR A 47 0.52 2.48 -1.56
N VAL A 48 0.35 2.01 -2.79
CA VAL A 48 1.25 1.04 -3.41
C VAL A 48 2.02 1.76 -4.50
N VAL A 49 3.34 1.76 -4.39
CA VAL A 49 4.23 2.41 -5.35
C VAL A 49 4.85 1.35 -6.24
N LEU A 50 4.57 1.45 -7.54
CA LEU A 50 5.05 0.51 -8.54
C LEU A 50 6.28 1.10 -9.23
N LEU A 51 7.47 0.65 -8.84
CA LEU A 51 8.71 1.22 -9.33
C LEU A 51 8.92 0.96 -10.82
N ASN A 52 8.62 -0.25 -11.28
CA ASN A 52 8.80 -0.60 -12.68
C ASN A 52 7.76 0.03 -13.60
N GLY A 53 6.56 0.26 -13.10
CA GLY A 53 5.49 0.87 -13.87
C GLY A 53 5.37 2.37 -13.66
N ARG A 54 6.21 2.95 -12.80
CA ARG A 54 6.17 4.37 -12.43
C ARG A 54 4.76 4.84 -12.05
N ALA A 55 4.08 4.03 -11.26
CA ALA A 55 2.73 4.33 -10.82
C ALA A 55 2.67 4.35 -9.29
N CYS A 56 1.80 5.21 -8.76
CA CYS A 56 1.49 5.25 -7.35
C CYS A 56 -0.03 5.14 -7.23
N VAL A 57 -0.49 4.11 -6.54
CA VAL A 57 -1.92 3.83 -6.40
C VAL A 57 -2.33 4.03 -4.95
N LYS A 58 -3.27 4.94 -4.73
CA LYS A 58 -3.87 5.14 -3.40
C LYS A 58 -4.91 4.06 -3.15
N LEU A 59 -4.80 3.44 -2.00
CA LEU A 59 -5.73 2.39 -1.57
C LEU A 59 -6.86 2.93 -0.71
#